data_5b277383dd15d69e7a0d2772a8988e75
#
_entry.id   5b277383dd15d69e7a0d2772a8988e75
#
_cell.length_a   1.000
_cell.length_b   1.000
_cell.length_c   1.000
_cell.angle_alpha   90.00
_cell.angle_beta   90.00
_cell.angle_gamma   90.00
#
_symmetry.space_group_name_H-M   'P 1'
#
loop_
_entity.id
_entity.type
_entity.pdbx_description
1 polymer ?
#
loop_
_entity_poly.entity_id
_entity_poly.type
_entity_poly.pdbx_seq_one_letter_code
_entity_poly.pdbx_strand_id
1 'polypeptide(L)'
;MTRSTRRMSPDRRPAGPGARRRTGSPGAGPGELTDFAGRVLDVAEAIPRGWVMSYGDIAEYLGEGGPRQVGRVMALWGGGVAWWRVIHADGSLLAGHERAALARYREEGTPMRLRSDGRPGRVDMRRARWTPQV
;
A
#
# COMPACT_ATOMS: atom_id res chain seq x y z
N MET A 1 4.95 19.42 -16.71
CA MET A 1 4.78 18.29 -16.26
C MET A 1 4.79 17.99 -15.51
N THR A 2 4.64 18.31 -15.78
CA THR A 2 4.43 17.28 -15.07
C THR A 2 4.35 17.08 -14.46
N ARG A 3 3.97 17.25 -14.58
CA ARG A 3 3.57 16.39 -13.95
C ARG A 3 3.51 16.29 -13.14
N SER A 4 3.23 17.41 -13.64
CA SER A 4 3.02 16.54 -13.05
C SER A 4 2.97 16.47 -12.67
N THR A 5 2.65 17.04 -12.89
CA THR A 5 2.34 16.14 -12.43
C THR A 5 2.17 15.90 -12.21
N ARG A 6 1.93 16.22 -12.38
CA ARG A 6 1.55 15.26 -12.04
C ARG A 6 1.34 14.92 -11.74
N ARG A 7 1.12 15.56 -11.98
CA ARG A 7 0.80 14.62 -11.61
C ARG A 7 0.50 14.24 -11.40
N MET A 8 0.25 14.89 -11.51
CA MET A 8 -0.14 13.91 -11.15
C MET A 8 -0.43 13.67 -11.13
N SER A 9 -0.79 14.32 -11.39
CA SER A 9 -1.29 13.34 -11.22
C SER A 9 -1.59 13.28 -11.22
N PRO A 10 -2.10 13.43 -11.40
CA PRO A 10 -2.61 12.72 -11.19
C PRO A 10 -3.07 12.64 -11.24
N ASP A 11 -3.47 12.91 -11.45
CA ASP A 11 -4.00 12.13 -11.32
C ASP A 11 -4.36 11.78 -11.62
N ARG A 12 -4.81 11.87 -11.81
CA ARG A 12 -5.02 11.00 -11.77
C ARG A 12 -5.59 10.60 -11.80
N ARG A 13 -6.19 10.61 -11.81
CA ARG A 13 -6.65 9.86 -11.52
C ARG A 13 -7.44 9.60 -11.58
N PRO A 14 -7.91 9.57 -11.52
CA PRO A 14 -8.64 9.09 -11.30
C PRO A 14 -9.22 8.73 -10.99
N ALA A 15 -9.44 8.76 -10.75
CA ALA A 15 -9.99 8.26 -10.21
C ALA A 15 -10.84 8.26 -10.37
N GLY A 16 -11.05 8.21 -10.48
CA GLY A 16 -11.87 8.11 -10.41
C GLY A 16 -12.50 9.01 -10.44
N PRO A 17 -13.04 9.17 -10.59
CA PRO A 17 -13.59 10.22 -10.65
C PRO A 17 -13.39 11.20 -9.88
N GLY A 18 -13.06 11.55 -9.94
CA GLY A 18 -12.71 12.14 -9.39
C GLY A 18 -12.55 12.72 -8.67
N ALA A 19 -12.39 12.94 -8.37
CA ALA A 19 -12.22 13.34 -7.63
C ALA A 19 -11.65 14.03 -6.99
N ARG A 20 -11.31 14.35 -7.07
CA ARG A 20 -10.94 14.76 -6.37
C ARG A 20 -10.99 15.70 -5.74
N ARG A 21 -11.09 16.04 -5.27
CA ARG A 21 -11.21 16.67 -4.47
C ARG A 21 -11.75 17.13 -3.63
N ARG A 22 -11.74 17.01 -3.29
CA ARG A 22 -12.43 17.45 -2.50
C ARG A 22 -12.41 17.58 -1.21
N THR A 23 -12.70 18.15 -0.79
CA THR A 23 -12.63 18.49 0.50
C THR A 23 -12.87 17.45 1.44
N GLY A 24 -12.02 17.04 2.27
CA GLY A 24 -12.25 16.06 3.25
C GLY A 24 -13.22 16.50 4.28
N SER A 25 -14.46 16.46 4.01
CA SER A 25 -15.40 16.81 5.04
C SER A 25 -15.46 15.69 6.03
N PRO A 26 -15.68 15.99 7.31
CA PRO A 26 -15.81 14.97 8.33
C PRO A 26 -16.94 14.02 7.95
N GLY A 27 -16.70 12.75 8.10
CA GLY A 27 -17.71 11.79 7.74
C GLY A 27 -17.76 11.46 6.28
N ALA A 28 -16.69 11.77 5.54
CA ALA A 28 -16.63 11.41 4.13
C ALA A 28 -16.93 9.93 3.96
N GLY A 29 -17.75 9.60 2.98
CA GLY A 29 -18.12 8.23 2.72
C GLY A 29 -17.02 7.46 2.01
N PRO A 30 -17.26 6.16 1.78
CA PRO A 30 -16.26 5.31 1.15
C PRO A 30 -15.88 5.76 -0.25
N GLY A 31 -16.71 6.52 -0.91
CA GLY A 31 -16.41 6.99 -2.26
C GLY A 31 -15.55 8.22 -2.30
N GLU A 32 -15.27 8.83 -1.14
CA GLU A 32 -14.50 10.07 -1.10
C GLU A 32 -13.11 9.83 -0.58
N LEU A 33 -12.12 10.31 -1.32
CA LEU A 33 -10.73 10.20 -0.93
C LEU A 33 -10.40 11.31 0.05
N THR A 34 -9.98 10.93 1.26
CA THR A 34 -9.54 11.90 2.26
C THR A 34 -8.07 12.24 2.03
N ASP A 35 -7.60 13.33 2.65
CA ASP A 35 -6.19 13.70 2.56
C ASP A 35 -5.30 12.59 3.12
N PHE A 36 -5.71 11.99 4.24
CA PHE A 36 -4.95 10.88 4.82
C PHE A 36 -4.88 9.72 3.84
N ALA A 37 -6.00 9.36 3.23
CA ALA A 37 -6.02 8.26 2.27
C ALA A 37 -5.08 8.54 1.10
N GLY A 38 -5.08 9.77 0.60
CA GLY A 38 -4.17 10.14 -0.47
C GLY A 38 -2.71 9.96 -0.08
N ARG A 39 -2.35 10.37 1.13
CA ARG A 39 -0.97 10.22 1.61
C ARG A 39 -0.58 8.74 1.76
N VAL A 40 -1.50 7.92 2.26
CA VAL A 40 -1.25 6.48 2.36
C VAL A 40 -0.97 5.87 0.98
N LEU A 41 -1.82 6.22 0.01
CA LEU A 41 -1.65 5.66 -1.33
C LEU A 41 -0.37 6.15 -2.00
N ASP A 42 0.02 7.41 -1.74
CA ASP A 42 1.28 7.93 -2.27
C ASP A 42 2.46 7.15 -1.71
N VAL A 43 2.44 6.84 -0.42
CA VAL A 43 3.52 6.03 0.17
C VAL A 43 3.54 4.65 -0.45
N ALA A 44 2.37 4.02 -0.59
CA ALA A 44 2.28 2.68 -1.18
C ALA A 44 2.89 2.65 -2.58
N GLU A 45 2.62 3.69 -3.37
CA GLU A 45 3.15 3.76 -4.73
C GLU A 45 4.65 4.00 -4.76
N ALA A 46 5.21 4.56 -3.70
CA ALA A 46 6.64 4.83 -3.63
C ALA A 46 7.46 3.60 -3.27
N ILE A 47 6.83 2.55 -2.75
CA ILE A 47 7.55 1.33 -2.34
C ILE A 47 8.14 0.65 -3.58
N PRO A 48 9.46 0.42 -3.62
CA PRO A 48 10.08 -0.18 -4.80
C PRO A 48 9.68 -1.65 -4.97
N ARG A 49 9.80 -2.14 -6.20
CA ARG A 49 9.57 -3.55 -6.51
C ARG A 49 10.48 -4.41 -5.63
N GLY A 50 9.90 -5.47 -5.08
CA GLY A 50 10.67 -6.40 -4.24
C GLY A 50 10.75 -5.99 -2.78
N TRP A 51 10.17 -4.85 -2.43
CA TRP A 51 10.17 -4.33 -1.06
C TRP A 51 8.74 -4.18 -0.55
N VAL A 52 8.59 -4.12 0.76
CA VAL A 52 7.28 -3.97 1.40
C VAL A 52 7.36 -3.03 2.59
N MET A 53 6.20 -2.51 2.97
CA MET A 53 6.02 -1.81 4.24
C MET A 53 4.82 -2.43 4.93
N SER A 54 4.85 -2.46 6.27
CA SER A 54 3.65 -2.89 6.98
C SER A 54 2.68 -1.73 7.10
N TYR A 55 1.43 -2.05 7.44
CA TYR A 55 0.42 -1.01 7.69
C TYR A 55 0.91 -0.05 8.77
N GLY A 56 1.54 -0.59 9.83
CA GLY A 56 2.07 0.24 10.90
C GLY A 56 3.24 1.10 10.44
N ASP A 57 4.09 0.58 9.56
CA ASP A 57 5.22 1.34 9.03
C ASP A 57 4.74 2.58 8.29
N ILE A 58 3.67 2.45 7.51
CA ILE A 58 3.12 3.60 6.78
C ILE A 58 2.55 4.62 7.75
N ALA A 59 1.79 4.17 8.75
CA ALA A 59 1.22 5.07 9.74
C ALA A 59 2.31 5.83 10.49
N GLU A 60 3.37 5.11 10.86
CA GLU A 60 4.48 5.71 11.59
C GLU A 60 5.21 6.74 10.73
N TYR A 61 5.45 6.40 9.48
CA TYR A 61 6.11 7.32 8.54
C TYR A 61 5.30 8.60 8.37
N LEU A 62 3.98 8.48 8.24
CA LEU A 62 3.10 9.64 8.07
C LEU A 62 2.91 10.42 9.36
N GLY A 63 3.14 9.78 10.51
CA GLY A 63 2.95 10.42 11.79
C GLY A 63 1.49 10.62 12.16
N GLU A 64 0.59 9.85 11.56
CA GLU A 64 -0.83 9.94 11.89
C GLU A 64 -1.53 8.63 11.63
N GLY A 65 -2.64 8.41 12.33
CA GLY A 65 -3.38 7.17 12.22
C GLY A 65 -2.62 6.02 12.83
N GLY A 66 -3.09 4.83 12.52
CA GLY A 66 -2.43 3.59 12.94
C GLY A 66 -2.60 2.54 11.86
N PRO A 67 -2.10 1.33 12.11
CA PRO A 67 -2.18 0.27 11.09
C PRO A 67 -3.61 -0.03 10.67
N ARG A 68 -4.57 0.08 11.58
CA ARG A 68 -5.97 -0.18 11.26
C ARG A 68 -6.50 0.81 10.23
N GLN A 69 -6.18 2.10 10.41
CA GLN A 69 -6.62 3.14 9.49
C GLN A 69 -5.97 2.98 8.12
N VAL A 70 -4.68 2.64 8.10
CA VAL A 70 -3.99 2.38 6.84
C VAL A 70 -4.62 1.17 6.14
N GLY A 71 -4.91 0.11 6.90
CA GLY A 71 -5.57 -1.07 6.34
C GLY A 71 -6.91 -0.73 5.73
N ARG A 72 -7.68 0.14 6.37
CA ARG A 72 -8.97 0.56 5.85
C ARG A 72 -8.81 1.31 4.52
N VAL A 73 -7.82 2.20 4.44
CA VAL A 73 -7.55 2.92 3.18
C VAL A 73 -7.22 1.92 2.08
N MET A 74 -6.35 0.95 2.37
CA MET A 74 -5.97 -0.03 1.36
C MET A 74 -7.17 -0.88 0.93
N ALA A 75 -8.05 -1.22 1.87
CA ALA A 75 -9.24 -2.01 1.53
C ALA A 75 -10.18 -1.23 0.61
N LEU A 76 -10.29 0.07 0.81
CA LEU A 76 -11.22 0.88 0.04
C LEU A 76 -10.64 1.37 -1.29
N TRP A 77 -9.36 1.72 -1.32
CA TRP A 77 -8.77 2.35 -2.50
C TRP A 77 -7.49 1.69 -3.00
N GLY A 78 -7.02 0.65 -2.34
CA GLY A 78 -5.71 0.07 -2.66
C GLY A 78 -5.63 -0.70 -3.96
N GLY A 79 -6.77 -1.02 -4.57
CA GLY A 79 -6.77 -1.83 -5.78
C GLY A 79 -6.06 -1.20 -6.97
N GLY A 80 -5.87 0.12 -6.95
CA GLY A 80 -5.20 0.83 -8.03
C GLY A 80 -3.69 0.98 -7.84
N VAL A 81 -3.15 0.52 -6.72
CA VAL A 81 -1.72 0.61 -6.46
C VAL A 81 -1.16 -0.78 -6.23
N ALA A 82 0.15 -0.88 -6.01
CA ALA A 82 0.80 -2.16 -5.75
C ALA A 82 0.47 -2.62 -4.33
N TRP A 83 -0.75 -3.06 -4.11
CA TRP A 83 -1.31 -3.39 -2.80
C TRP A 83 -0.52 -4.48 -2.07
N TRP A 84 0.10 -5.40 -2.80
CA TRP A 84 0.86 -6.51 -2.21
C TRP A 84 2.12 -6.03 -1.50
N ARG A 85 2.54 -4.79 -1.75
CA ARG A 85 3.71 -4.22 -1.08
C ARG A 85 3.35 -3.60 0.26
N VAL A 86 2.07 -3.59 0.64
CA VAL A 86 1.60 -3.12 1.94
C VAL A 86 1.04 -4.34 2.66
N ILE A 87 1.61 -4.71 3.81
CA ILE A 87 1.40 -6.03 4.36
C ILE A 87 1.33 -5.99 5.89
N HIS A 88 0.92 -7.09 6.49
CA HIS A 88 0.92 -7.21 7.95
C HIS A 88 2.36 -7.22 8.48
N ALA A 89 2.52 -6.74 9.71
CA ALA A 89 3.84 -6.58 10.32
C ALA A 89 4.63 -7.89 10.41
N ASP A 90 3.94 -9.01 10.53
CA ASP A 90 4.60 -10.33 10.61
C ASP A 90 4.85 -10.95 9.25
N GLY A 91 4.55 -10.24 8.17
CA GLY A 91 4.76 -10.74 6.82
C GLY A 91 3.68 -11.67 6.31
N SER A 92 2.61 -11.89 7.09
CA SER A 92 1.54 -12.77 6.65
C SER A 92 0.79 -12.15 5.48
N LEU A 93 0.34 -13.02 4.57
CA LEU A 93 -0.31 -12.58 3.34
C LEU A 93 -1.74 -12.17 3.60
N LEU A 94 -2.25 -11.27 2.76
CA LEU A 94 -3.61 -10.78 2.89
C LEU A 94 -4.59 -11.93 2.66
N ALA A 95 -5.45 -12.16 3.64
CA ALA A 95 -6.42 -13.26 3.57
C ALA A 95 -7.31 -13.09 2.35
N GLY A 96 -7.51 -14.18 1.63
CA GLY A 96 -8.32 -14.17 0.43
C GLY A 96 -7.59 -13.74 -0.83
N HIS A 97 -6.37 -13.23 -0.70
CA HIS A 97 -5.59 -12.75 -1.83
C HIS A 97 -4.20 -13.38 -1.89
N GLU A 98 -4.03 -14.50 -1.18
CA GLU A 98 -2.71 -15.12 -1.04
C GLU A 98 -2.09 -15.50 -2.39
N ARG A 99 -2.88 -16.12 -3.25
CA ARG A 99 -2.36 -16.57 -4.54
C ARG A 99 -1.89 -15.39 -5.39
N ALA A 100 -2.70 -14.33 -5.45
CA ALA A 100 -2.35 -13.16 -6.25
C ALA A 100 -1.11 -12.48 -5.68
N ALA A 101 -1.02 -12.38 -4.34
CA ALA A 101 0.13 -11.77 -3.71
C ALA A 101 1.40 -12.57 -3.98
N LEU A 102 1.33 -13.90 -3.85
CA LEU A 102 2.50 -14.76 -4.12
C LEU A 102 3.00 -14.62 -5.54
N ALA A 103 2.08 -14.51 -6.50
CA ALA A 103 2.47 -14.32 -7.89
C ALA A 103 3.27 -13.01 -8.06
N ARG A 104 2.83 -11.96 -7.39
CA ARG A 104 3.52 -10.67 -7.46
C ARG A 104 4.88 -10.73 -6.77
N TYR A 105 4.95 -11.37 -5.59
CA TYR A 105 6.23 -11.47 -4.87
C TYR A 105 7.24 -12.27 -5.69
N ARG A 106 6.80 -13.34 -6.34
CA ARG A 106 7.68 -14.12 -7.20
C ARG A 106 8.20 -13.28 -8.35
N GLU A 107 7.31 -12.54 -8.97
CA GLU A 107 7.65 -11.68 -10.10
C GLU A 107 8.67 -10.62 -9.72
N GLU A 108 8.57 -10.09 -8.50
CA GLU A 108 9.43 -9.00 -8.04
C GLU A 108 10.68 -9.47 -7.30
N GLY A 109 10.77 -10.77 -7.03
CA GLY A 109 11.91 -11.28 -6.27
C GLY A 109 11.88 -10.92 -4.80
N THR A 110 10.69 -10.69 -4.24
CA THR A 110 10.55 -10.32 -2.83
C THR A 110 11.03 -11.45 -1.93
N PRO A 111 11.92 -11.18 -0.95
CA PRO A 111 12.38 -12.23 -0.04
C PRO A 111 11.24 -12.84 0.76
N MET A 112 11.18 -14.17 0.77
CA MET A 112 10.11 -14.90 1.44
C MET A 112 10.69 -15.84 2.49
N ARG A 113 9.93 -16.07 3.55
CA ARG A 113 10.24 -17.10 4.52
C ARG A 113 9.50 -18.37 4.09
N LEU A 114 10.24 -19.47 4.07
CA LEU A 114 9.67 -20.72 3.60
C LEU A 114 8.96 -21.45 4.74
N ARG A 115 7.92 -22.18 4.39
CA ARG A 115 7.23 -23.09 5.29
C ARG A 115 8.08 -24.35 5.45
N SER A 116 7.70 -25.19 6.40
CA SER A 116 8.43 -26.45 6.61
C SER A 116 8.40 -27.35 5.38
N ASP A 117 7.42 -27.16 4.49
CA ASP A 117 7.33 -27.95 3.26
C ASP A 117 8.11 -27.31 2.09
N GLY A 118 8.87 -26.25 2.36
CA GLY A 118 9.68 -25.59 1.35
C GLY A 118 8.94 -24.56 0.52
N ARG A 119 7.65 -24.39 0.73
CA ARG A 119 6.87 -23.41 -0.02
C ARG A 119 6.92 -22.04 0.64
N PRO A 120 6.78 -20.95 -0.14
CA PRO A 120 6.71 -19.63 0.47
C PRO A 120 5.53 -19.52 1.42
N GLY A 121 5.75 -19.00 2.61
CA GLY A 121 4.71 -18.88 3.63
C GLY A 121 4.36 -17.45 3.96
N ARG A 122 5.37 -16.60 4.11
CA ARG A 122 5.17 -15.19 4.41
C ARG A 122 6.36 -14.40 3.92
N VAL A 123 6.18 -13.09 3.81
CA VAL A 123 7.28 -12.22 3.41
C VAL A 123 8.31 -12.16 4.54
N ASP A 124 9.59 -12.20 4.17
CA ASP A 124 10.67 -12.07 5.15
C ASP A 124 10.86 -10.58 5.45
N MET A 125 10.21 -10.11 6.50
CA MET A 125 10.21 -8.70 6.85
C MET A 125 11.59 -8.16 7.19
N ARG A 126 12.49 -9.00 7.67
CA ARG A 126 13.85 -8.55 7.98
C ARG A 126 14.61 -8.14 6.71
N ARG A 127 14.31 -8.81 5.61
CA ARG A 127 15.01 -8.59 4.35
C ARG A 127 14.25 -7.72 3.36
N ALA A 128 12.93 -7.72 3.46
CA ALA A 128 12.07 -7.04 2.49
C ALA A 128 11.56 -5.68 2.94
N ARG A 129 11.66 -5.37 4.23
CA ARG A 129 11.09 -4.14 4.77
C ARG A 129 11.82 -2.92 4.22
N TRP A 130 11.06 -2.02 3.65
CA TRP A 130 11.60 -0.79 3.08
C TRP A 130 11.31 0.39 4.02
N THR A 131 12.30 1.26 4.16
CA THR A 131 12.13 2.49 4.92
C THR A 131 12.35 3.66 3.96
N PRO A 132 11.35 4.53 3.80
CA PRO A 132 11.52 5.67 2.91
C PRO A 132 12.68 6.55 3.38
N GLN A 133 13.45 7.05 2.43
CA GLN A 133 14.53 7.99 2.72
C GLN A 133 13.94 9.38 2.83
N VAL A 134 14.41 10.13 3.79
CA VAL A 134 13.92 11.47 4.05
C VAL A 134 14.90 12.50 3.52
#